data_55ea39c9b598e5461f3a1c20da125f47
#
_entry.id   55ea39c9b598e5461f3a1c20da125f47
#
_cell.length_a   1.000
_cell.length_b   1.000
_cell.length_c   1.000
_cell.angle_alpha   90.00
_cell.angle_beta   90.00
_cell.angle_gamma   90.00
#
_symmetry.space_group_name_H-M   'P 1'
#
loop_
_entity.id
_entity.type
_entity.pdbx_description
1 polymer ?
#
loop_
_entity_poly.entity_id
_entity_poly.type
_entity_poly.pdbx_seq_one_letter_code
_entity_poly.pdbx_strand_id
1 'polypeptide(L)'
;MSLGAAPGCLVHTGVGLRQPHYQGLLTAPPPLAFVEVHSENFFAAGGAALGVLQAARAHWPVSLHGVGLSLGSAAGLDQAHLAQLAALVQRIDPVRVSDHASFARAPRRSGGPVVHGNDLLPIAFTEAALDIMAANVQRVQDTLRRPIQVENLSAYIAWADDRIAEPEFFNTLAQRTGCGLLLDVNNLVVNALNDGADEDGAAAAACRWVDAIDAGIVGEIHLAGYKDAGDIVVDDHSSRVHAPVWQVYRHAIARLGARPTLVEWDTDLPELAVLLEEAAKAEAVCAAVLGK
;
A
#
# COMPACT_ATOMS: atom_id res chain seq x y z
N MET A 1 31.50 9.53 -0.62
CA MET A 1 31.93 8.14 -0.75
C MET A 1 30.79 7.40 -1.44
N SER A 2 31.02 6.93 -2.67
CA SER A 2 30.03 6.18 -3.45
C SER A 2 29.84 4.81 -2.78
N LEU A 3 28.67 4.54 -2.27
CA LEU A 3 28.26 3.19 -1.88
C LEU A 3 28.02 2.42 -3.18
N GLY A 4 29.07 1.81 -3.69
CA GLY A 4 28.98 0.91 -4.84
C GLY A 4 28.13 -0.31 -4.44
N ALA A 5 26.99 -0.49 -5.09
CA ALA A 5 26.22 -1.71 -5.01
C ALA A 5 27.11 -2.89 -5.44
N ALA A 6 27.14 -3.95 -4.64
CA ALA A 6 27.80 -5.19 -5.01
C ALA A 6 27.21 -5.73 -6.32
N PRO A 7 28.01 -6.24 -7.27
CA PRO A 7 27.50 -6.73 -8.54
C PRO A 7 26.64 -7.98 -8.29
N GLY A 8 25.33 -7.85 -8.57
CA GLY A 8 24.35 -8.96 -8.52
C GLY A 8 23.18 -8.78 -7.56
N CYS A 9 23.13 -7.72 -6.76
CA CYS A 9 21.97 -7.46 -5.92
C CYS A 9 20.92 -6.68 -6.72
N LEU A 10 19.76 -7.29 -6.97
CA LEU A 10 18.60 -6.59 -7.51
C LEU A 10 18.08 -5.67 -6.41
N VAL A 11 17.93 -4.40 -6.71
CA VAL A 11 17.29 -3.43 -5.80
C VAL A 11 15.79 -3.72 -5.80
N HIS A 12 15.22 -3.93 -4.62
CA HIS A 12 13.80 -4.26 -4.45
C HIS A 12 13.00 -3.11 -3.83
N THR A 13 13.68 -2.13 -3.25
CA THR A 13 13.06 -1.09 -2.44
C THR A 13 12.78 0.17 -3.24
N GLY A 14 11.58 0.72 -3.06
CA GLY A 14 11.13 2.01 -3.54
C GLY A 14 10.81 2.97 -2.41
N VAL A 15 10.53 4.22 -2.77
CA VAL A 15 10.07 5.26 -1.84
C VAL A 15 8.92 6.06 -2.45
N GLY A 16 8.12 6.67 -1.59
CA GLY A 16 7.08 7.61 -2.01
C GLY A 16 7.69 8.85 -2.68
N LEU A 17 7.25 9.17 -3.90
CA LEU A 17 7.61 10.40 -4.60
C LEU A 17 6.75 11.54 -4.05
N ARG A 18 7.24 12.24 -3.03
CA ARG A 18 6.54 13.33 -2.34
C ARG A 18 7.15 14.69 -2.70
N GLN A 19 6.32 15.73 -2.74
CA GLN A 19 6.68 17.06 -3.28
C GLN A 19 7.98 17.66 -2.72
N PRO A 20 8.28 17.61 -1.41
CA PRO A 20 9.54 18.16 -0.89
C PRO A 20 10.80 17.46 -1.42
N HIS A 21 10.68 16.21 -1.87
CA HIS A 21 11.82 15.40 -2.35
C HIS A 21 12.04 15.49 -3.86
N TYR A 22 11.13 16.09 -4.64
CA TYR A 22 11.19 16.09 -6.11
C TYR A 22 12.53 16.56 -6.65
N GLN A 23 13.02 17.71 -6.15
CA GLN A 23 14.28 18.26 -6.63
C GLN A 23 15.45 17.33 -6.32
N GLY A 24 15.55 16.83 -5.09
CA GLY A 24 16.62 15.93 -4.66
C GLY A 24 16.66 14.65 -5.48
N LEU A 25 15.51 14.00 -5.63
CA LEU A 25 15.36 12.76 -6.39
C LEU A 25 15.72 12.96 -7.87
N LEU A 26 15.19 14.01 -8.52
CA LEU A 26 15.40 14.22 -9.97
C LEU A 26 16.77 14.76 -10.32
N THR A 27 17.44 15.50 -9.41
CA THR A 27 18.79 16.05 -9.68
C THR A 27 19.87 14.98 -9.55
N ALA A 28 19.74 14.07 -8.59
CA ALA A 28 20.69 12.98 -8.35
C ALA A 28 19.90 11.67 -8.08
N PRO A 29 19.41 11.01 -9.13
CA PRO A 29 18.57 9.83 -8.99
C PRO A 29 19.26 8.72 -8.19
N PRO A 30 18.75 8.33 -6.98
CA PRO A 30 19.31 7.24 -6.22
C PRO A 30 18.94 5.87 -6.85
N PRO A 31 19.68 4.79 -6.52
CA PRO A 31 19.42 3.46 -7.03
C PRO A 31 18.21 2.80 -6.34
N LEU A 32 17.00 3.25 -6.70
CA LEU A 32 15.72 2.70 -6.24
C LEU A 32 15.15 1.72 -7.27
N ALA A 33 14.43 0.72 -6.81
CA ALA A 33 13.71 -0.21 -7.68
C ALA A 33 12.53 0.47 -8.40
N PHE A 34 11.86 1.37 -7.70
CA PHE A 34 10.69 2.11 -8.20
C PHE A 34 10.42 3.34 -7.32
N VAL A 35 9.51 4.17 -7.77
CA VAL A 35 8.90 5.22 -6.96
C VAL A 35 7.38 5.06 -6.97
N GLU A 36 6.72 5.46 -5.89
CA GLU A 36 5.28 5.40 -5.79
C GLU A 36 4.67 6.78 -5.58
N VAL A 37 3.47 6.97 -6.12
CA VAL A 37 2.69 8.19 -5.97
C VAL A 37 1.25 7.89 -5.62
N HIS A 38 0.61 8.78 -4.86
CA HIS A 38 -0.84 8.79 -4.74
C HIS A 38 -1.46 9.22 -6.08
N SER A 39 -2.22 8.33 -6.69
CA SER A 39 -2.78 8.49 -8.04
C SER A 39 -3.57 9.77 -8.20
N GLU A 40 -4.37 10.12 -7.20
CA GLU A 40 -5.28 11.26 -7.19
C GLU A 40 -4.57 12.60 -7.35
N ASN A 41 -3.33 12.71 -6.90
CA ASN A 41 -2.53 13.92 -7.04
C ASN A 41 -2.13 14.21 -8.50
N PHE A 42 -2.33 13.24 -9.41
CA PHE A 42 -1.90 13.31 -10.80
C PHE A 42 -3.04 13.17 -11.81
N PHE A 43 -4.29 13.29 -11.39
CA PHE A 43 -5.46 13.20 -12.27
C PHE A 43 -5.64 14.39 -13.20
N ALA A 44 -4.97 15.51 -12.93
CA ALA A 44 -5.03 16.67 -13.82
C ALA A 44 -4.52 16.33 -15.23
N ALA A 45 -5.14 16.96 -16.25
CA ALA A 45 -4.78 16.73 -17.65
C ALA A 45 -3.35 17.18 -18.01
N GLY A 46 -2.72 18.01 -17.16
CA GLY A 46 -1.38 18.53 -17.33
C GLY A 46 -0.91 19.28 -16.08
N GLY A 47 0.16 20.06 -16.21
CA GLY A 47 0.69 20.88 -15.12
C GLY A 47 2.01 20.35 -14.56
N ALA A 48 2.55 21.08 -13.58
CA ALA A 48 3.87 20.81 -13.02
C ALA A 48 3.99 19.43 -12.37
N ALA A 49 2.98 19.02 -11.62
CA ALA A 49 2.98 17.71 -10.95
C ALA A 49 3.14 16.55 -11.95
N LEU A 50 2.34 16.58 -13.04
CA LEU A 50 2.43 15.53 -14.05
C LEU A 50 3.78 15.58 -14.79
N GLY A 51 4.36 16.77 -15.01
CA GLY A 51 5.71 16.91 -15.57
C GLY A 51 6.77 16.27 -14.69
N VAL A 52 6.66 16.43 -13.36
CA VAL A 52 7.53 15.76 -12.38
C VAL A 52 7.38 14.24 -12.45
N LEU A 53 6.15 13.72 -12.47
CA LEU A 53 5.91 12.29 -12.57
C LEU A 53 6.48 11.68 -13.85
N GLN A 54 6.35 12.38 -14.99
CA GLN A 54 6.94 11.97 -16.26
C GLN A 54 8.48 11.99 -16.21
N ALA A 55 9.08 12.99 -15.56
CA ALA A 55 10.52 13.04 -15.35
C ALA A 55 11.00 11.89 -14.45
N ALA A 56 10.29 11.60 -13.36
CA ALA A 56 10.59 10.47 -12.49
C ALA A 56 10.48 9.11 -13.22
N ARG A 57 9.46 8.97 -14.08
CA ARG A 57 9.26 7.75 -14.90
C ARG A 57 10.43 7.48 -15.87
N ALA A 58 11.22 8.50 -16.23
CA ALA A 58 12.43 8.32 -17.05
C ALA A 58 13.58 7.66 -16.26
N HIS A 59 13.55 7.71 -14.94
CA HIS A 59 14.59 7.15 -14.07
C HIS A 59 14.16 5.84 -13.39
N TRP A 60 12.88 5.72 -13.04
CA TRP A 60 12.35 4.57 -12.28
C TRP A 60 11.02 4.08 -12.84
N PRO A 61 10.74 2.79 -12.69
CA PRO A 61 9.36 2.29 -12.74
C PRO A 61 8.49 3.05 -11.73
N VAL A 62 7.22 3.28 -12.08
CA VAL A 62 6.25 3.98 -11.22
C VAL A 62 5.18 3.02 -10.75
N SER A 63 4.91 2.98 -9.44
CA SER A 63 3.71 2.41 -8.84
C SER A 63 2.67 3.52 -8.65
N LEU A 64 1.42 3.25 -9.01
CA LEU A 64 0.28 4.13 -8.79
C LEU A 64 -0.55 3.56 -7.64
N HIS A 65 -0.53 4.23 -6.49
CA HIS A 65 -1.31 3.85 -5.32
C HIS A 65 -2.52 4.76 -5.19
N GLY A 66 -3.73 4.19 -5.14
CA GLY A 66 -4.99 4.91 -5.03
C GLY A 66 -5.52 4.93 -3.60
N VAL A 67 -6.18 6.03 -3.25
CA VAL A 67 -6.84 6.20 -1.95
C VAL A 67 -8.34 6.48 -2.08
N GLY A 68 -8.89 6.42 -3.30
CA GLY A 68 -10.22 6.93 -3.57
C GLY A 68 -11.16 6.01 -4.36
N LEU A 69 -10.73 4.84 -4.81
CA LEU A 69 -11.61 3.91 -5.54
C LEU A 69 -12.75 3.39 -4.69
N SER A 70 -12.53 3.24 -3.37
CA SER A 70 -13.56 2.73 -2.45
C SER A 70 -14.05 1.34 -2.85
N LEU A 71 -13.11 0.39 -3.02
CA LEU A 71 -13.33 -0.95 -3.56
C LEU A 71 -14.40 -1.76 -2.81
N GLY A 72 -14.54 -1.53 -1.49
CA GLY A 72 -15.54 -2.18 -0.64
C GLY A 72 -16.92 -1.51 -0.64
N SER A 73 -17.13 -0.44 -1.40
CA SER A 73 -18.40 0.30 -1.38
C SER A 73 -19.55 -0.45 -2.06
N ALA A 74 -20.63 -0.70 -1.32
CA ALA A 74 -21.88 -1.23 -1.87
C ALA A 74 -22.57 -0.25 -2.84
N ALA A 75 -22.24 1.06 -2.80
CA ALA A 75 -22.69 2.03 -3.77
C ALA A 75 -21.95 1.97 -5.11
N GLY A 76 -20.97 1.07 -5.21
CA GLY A 76 -20.13 0.88 -6.38
C GLY A 76 -19.08 1.98 -6.55
N LEU A 77 -18.35 1.91 -7.66
CA LEU A 77 -17.23 2.80 -7.98
C LEU A 77 -17.72 4.14 -8.54
N ASP A 78 -16.93 5.20 -8.30
CA ASP A 78 -17.09 6.46 -9.00
C ASP A 78 -16.55 6.35 -10.42
N GLN A 79 -17.43 6.51 -11.41
CA GLN A 79 -17.05 6.34 -12.82
C GLN A 79 -16.11 7.44 -13.30
N ALA A 80 -16.23 8.67 -12.77
CA ALA A 80 -15.33 9.76 -13.14
C ALA A 80 -13.94 9.53 -12.55
N HIS A 81 -13.85 9.09 -11.29
CA HIS A 81 -12.58 8.71 -10.65
C HIS A 81 -11.89 7.56 -11.42
N LEU A 82 -12.62 6.50 -11.71
CA LEU A 82 -12.08 5.36 -12.46
C LEU A 82 -11.60 5.75 -13.87
N ALA A 83 -12.31 6.65 -14.55
CA ALA A 83 -11.89 7.17 -15.85
C ALA A 83 -10.60 8.01 -15.75
N GLN A 84 -10.44 8.81 -14.71
CA GLN A 84 -9.22 9.58 -14.45
C GLN A 84 -8.03 8.67 -14.15
N LEU A 85 -8.23 7.63 -13.32
CA LEU A 85 -7.21 6.62 -13.06
C LEU A 85 -6.82 5.90 -14.36
N ALA A 86 -7.79 5.49 -15.18
CA ALA A 86 -7.51 4.83 -16.46
C ALA A 86 -6.69 5.72 -17.41
N ALA A 87 -7.01 7.02 -17.47
CA ALA A 87 -6.24 7.98 -18.27
C ALA A 87 -4.80 8.14 -17.73
N LEU A 88 -4.61 8.16 -16.41
CA LEU A 88 -3.28 8.22 -15.79
C LEU A 88 -2.49 6.94 -16.07
N VAL A 89 -3.10 5.77 -15.93
CA VAL A 89 -2.49 4.47 -16.24
C VAL A 89 -2.01 4.41 -17.69
N GLN A 90 -2.82 4.85 -18.64
CA GLN A 90 -2.43 4.90 -20.06
C GLN A 90 -1.25 5.85 -20.32
N ARG A 91 -1.18 6.95 -19.58
CA ARG A 91 -0.14 7.98 -19.75
C ARG A 91 1.19 7.57 -19.14
N ILE A 92 1.17 6.95 -17.97
CA ILE A 92 2.37 6.64 -17.17
C ILE A 92 2.87 5.23 -17.44
N ASP A 93 2.01 4.32 -17.84
CA ASP A 93 2.31 2.88 -17.96
C ASP A 93 3.01 2.37 -16.70
N PRO A 94 2.31 2.39 -15.54
CA PRO A 94 2.89 2.02 -14.26
C PRO A 94 3.22 0.52 -14.21
N VAL A 95 4.18 0.14 -13.36
CA VAL A 95 4.48 -1.28 -13.12
C VAL A 95 3.43 -1.93 -12.23
N ARG A 96 2.79 -1.17 -11.35
CA ARG A 96 1.73 -1.61 -10.43
C ARG A 96 0.67 -0.54 -10.29
N VAL A 97 -0.52 -0.99 -9.94
CA VAL A 97 -1.66 -0.15 -9.53
C VAL A 97 -2.26 -0.80 -8.30
N SER A 98 -2.49 -0.04 -7.25
CA SER A 98 -3.07 -0.52 -5.99
C SER A 98 -4.14 0.44 -5.46
N ASP A 99 -5.01 -0.06 -4.59
CA ASP A 99 -5.94 0.72 -3.77
C ASP A 99 -6.37 -0.15 -2.57
N HIS A 100 -7.01 0.46 -1.60
CA HIS A 100 -7.29 -0.12 -0.29
C HIS A 100 -8.54 -1.01 -0.24
N ALA A 101 -8.53 -1.99 0.68
CA ALA A 101 -9.72 -2.78 1.06
C ALA A 101 -10.68 -1.96 1.93
N SER A 102 -11.13 -0.82 1.44
CA SER A 102 -11.92 0.15 2.18
C SER A 102 -13.22 0.52 1.49
N PHE A 103 -14.11 1.15 2.24
CA PHE A 103 -15.20 1.89 1.64
C PHE A 103 -15.18 3.35 2.11
N ALA A 104 -15.50 4.28 1.21
CA ALA A 104 -15.66 5.70 1.50
C ALA A 104 -16.92 6.29 0.85
N ARG A 105 -17.64 5.47 0.07
CA ARG A 105 -18.83 5.89 -0.69
C ARG A 105 -20.07 5.20 -0.18
N ALA A 106 -21.04 6.00 0.25
CA ALA A 106 -22.32 5.49 0.71
C ALA A 106 -23.42 6.54 0.48
N PRO A 107 -24.69 6.15 0.36
CA PRO A 107 -25.77 7.09 0.39
C PRO A 107 -25.91 7.68 1.80
N ARG A 108 -25.95 8.99 1.93
CA ARG A 108 -26.09 9.68 3.23
C ARG A 108 -27.36 9.25 4.00
N ARG A 109 -28.37 8.79 3.28
CA ARG A 109 -29.61 8.20 3.78
C ARG A 109 -30.17 7.26 2.73
N SER A 110 -31.01 6.31 3.12
CA SER A 110 -31.65 5.38 2.19
C SER A 110 -32.30 6.12 1.02
N GLY A 111 -31.93 5.76 -0.22
CA GLY A 111 -32.37 6.40 -1.45
C GLY A 111 -31.83 7.83 -1.69
N GLY A 112 -30.90 8.30 -0.85
CA GLY A 112 -30.27 9.62 -1.02
C GLY A 112 -29.10 9.60 -2.00
N PRO A 113 -28.51 10.79 -2.28
CA PRO A 113 -27.32 10.86 -3.10
C PRO A 113 -26.14 10.17 -2.41
N VAL A 114 -25.33 9.50 -3.22
CA VAL A 114 -24.05 8.92 -2.77
C VAL A 114 -23.08 10.06 -2.48
N VAL A 115 -22.45 10.01 -1.31
CA VAL A 115 -21.40 10.94 -0.89
C VAL A 115 -20.10 10.15 -0.72
N HIS A 116 -18.98 10.82 -0.80
CA HIS A 116 -17.66 10.29 -0.52
C HIS A 116 -17.18 10.85 0.82
N GLY A 117 -16.84 9.97 1.78
CA GLY A 117 -16.10 10.33 2.99
C GLY A 117 -14.61 10.40 2.62
N ASN A 118 -13.91 11.39 3.09
CA ASN A 118 -12.45 11.45 2.85
C ASN A 118 -11.72 10.61 3.89
N ASP A 119 -12.02 9.30 3.93
CA ASP A 119 -11.47 8.36 4.88
C ASP A 119 -11.45 6.96 4.28
N LEU A 120 -10.61 6.08 4.81
CA LEU A 120 -10.48 4.67 4.45
C LEU A 120 -11.20 3.82 5.51
N LEU A 121 -12.52 3.70 5.39
CA LEU A 121 -13.33 2.97 6.37
C LEU A 121 -13.20 1.45 6.13
N PRO A 122 -12.95 0.65 7.19
CA PRO A 122 -12.81 -0.79 7.06
C PRO A 122 -14.12 -1.46 6.66
N ILE A 123 -14.03 -2.46 5.79
CA ILE A 123 -15.15 -3.31 5.40
C ILE A 123 -15.41 -4.38 6.45
N ALA A 124 -16.65 -4.89 6.52
CA ALA A 124 -16.93 -6.10 7.28
C ALA A 124 -16.43 -7.33 6.50
N PHE A 125 -15.74 -8.25 7.14
CA PHE A 125 -15.27 -9.49 6.52
C PHE A 125 -16.40 -10.54 6.46
N THR A 126 -17.29 -10.35 5.49
CA THR A 126 -18.45 -11.19 5.22
C THR A 126 -18.49 -11.62 3.76
N GLU A 127 -19.25 -12.68 3.44
CA GLU A 127 -19.47 -13.09 2.04
C GLU A 127 -20.10 -11.97 1.20
N ALA A 128 -21.03 -11.20 1.76
CA ALA A 128 -21.65 -10.09 1.06
C ALA A 128 -20.65 -8.97 0.71
N ALA A 129 -19.75 -8.62 1.63
CA ALA A 129 -18.69 -7.65 1.37
C ALA A 129 -17.67 -8.19 0.37
N LEU A 130 -17.34 -9.48 0.45
CA LEU A 130 -16.46 -10.15 -0.51
C LEU A 130 -17.06 -10.14 -1.93
N ASP A 131 -18.34 -10.39 -2.08
CA ASP A 131 -19.03 -10.32 -3.39
C ASP A 131 -19.01 -8.90 -3.97
N ILE A 132 -19.28 -7.89 -3.14
CA ILE A 132 -19.23 -6.48 -3.53
C ILE A 132 -17.81 -6.11 -3.98
N MET A 133 -16.83 -6.45 -3.17
CA MET A 133 -15.43 -6.11 -3.44
C MET A 133 -14.91 -6.83 -4.67
N ALA A 134 -15.20 -8.11 -4.83
CA ALA A 134 -14.82 -8.86 -6.02
C ALA A 134 -15.41 -8.25 -7.31
N ALA A 135 -16.67 -7.84 -7.28
CA ALA A 135 -17.31 -7.19 -8.42
C ALA A 135 -16.66 -5.83 -8.76
N ASN A 136 -16.33 -5.02 -7.73
CA ASN A 136 -15.69 -3.74 -7.93
C ASN A 136 -14.23 -3.89 -8.42
N VAL A 137 -13.45 -4.80 -7.82
CA VAL A 137 -12.08 -5.13 -8.25
C VAL A 137 -12.08 -5.59 -9.70
N GLN A 138 -12.96 -6.52 -10.07
CA GLN A 138 -13.06 -6.99 -11.45
C GLN A 138 -13.36 -5.85 -12.42
N ARG A 139 -14.29 -4.95 -12.06
CA ARG A 139 -14.61 -3.79 -12.90
C ARG A 139 -13.43 -2.84 -13.08
N VAL A 140 -12.62 -2.61 -12.03
CA VAL A 140 -11.38 -1.82 -12.12
C VAL A 140 -10.40 -2.49 -13.07
N GLN A 141 -10.14 -3.79 -12.89
CA GLN A 141 -9.21 -4.55 -13.73
C GLN A 141 -9.63 -4.59 -15.20
N ASP A 142 -10.92 -4.76 -15.47
CA ASP A 142 -11.47 -4.73 -16.83
C ASP A 142 -11.28 -3.35 -17.49
N THR A 143 -11.48 -2.28 -16.72
CA THR A 143 -11.31 -0.90 -17.21
C THR A 143 -9.84 -0.58 -17.46
N LEU A 144 -8.96 -0.96 -16.54
CA LEU A 144 -7.52 -0.72 -16.64
C LEU A 144 -6.81 -1.74 -17.56
N ARG A 145 -7.46 -2.87 -17.88
CA ARG A 145 -6.91 -4.01 -18.63
C ARG A 145 -5.64 -4.58 -18.03
N ARG A 146 -5.62 -4.62 -16.70
CA ARG A 146 -4.49 -5.15 -15.92
C ARG A 146 -4.95 -5.55 -14.51
N PRO A 147 -4.24 -6.47 -13.86
CA PRO A 147 -4.48 -6.75 -12.44
C PRO A 147 -4.13 -5.52 -11.59
N ILE A 148 -4.82 -5.38 -10.46
CA ILE A 148 -4.48 -4.43 -9.40
C ILE A 148 -4.08 -5.18 -8.15
N GLN A 149 -3.51 -4.46 -7.19
CA GLN A 149 -3.27 -4.97 -5.84
C GLN A 149 -4.25 -4.30 -4.88
N VAL A 150 -4.70 -5.04 -3.91
CA VAL A 150 -5.61 -4.56 -2.87
C VAL A 150 -4.88 -4.61 -1.54
N GLU A 151 -4.90 -3.51 -0.81
CA GLU A 151 -4.17 -3.34 0.43
C GLU A 151 -5.00 -3.62 1.67
N ASN A 152 -4.41 -4.29 2.67
CA ASN A 152 -4.97 -4.42 4.01
C ASN A 152 -4.84 -3.12 4.81
N LEU A 153 -5.87 -2.80 5.60
CA LEU A 153 -5.96 -1.52 6.32
C LEU A 153 -5.49 -1.59 7.77
N SER A 154 -5.10 -0.42 8.30
CA SER A 154 -5.26 -0.15 9.72
C SER A 154 -6.73 0.15 10.03
N ALA A 155 -7.34 -0.65 10.92
CA ALA A 155 -8.76 -0.59 11.23
C ALA A 155 -8.97 -0.13 12.68
N TYR A 156 -9.68 0.98 12.86
CA TYR A 156 -10.00 1.54 14.19
C TYR A 156 -11.38 1.10 14.71
N ILE A 157 -12.10 0.34 13.91
CA ILE A 157 -13.39 -0.27 14.26
C ILE A 157 -13.43 -1.71 13.77
N ALA A 158 -14.09 -2.57 14.51
CA ALA A 158 -14.41 -3.93 14.12
C ALA A 158 -15.92 -4.10 13.94
N TRP A 159 -16.33 -4.96 13.04
CA TRP A 159 -17.73 -5.22 12.77
C TRP A 159 -18.21 -6.47 13.51
N ALA A 160 -19.34 -6.36 14.18
CA ALA A 160 -19.95 -7.51 14.88
C ALA A 160 -20.33 -8.66 13.92
N ASP A 161 -20.44 -8.36 12.65
CA ASP A 161 -20.82 -9.31 11.59
C ASP A 161 -19.62 -9.97 10.91
N ASP A 162 -18.39 -9.71 11.32
CA ASP A 162 -17.21 -10.40 10.79
C ASP A 162 -17.32 -11.91 10.98
N ARG A 163 -17.16 -12.66 9.89
CA ARG A 163 -17.31 -14.13 9.86
C ARG A 163 -16.16 -14.83 9.14
N ILE A 164 -15.41 -14.09 8.33
CA ILE A 164 -14.28 -14.59 7.54
C ILE A 164 -13.01 -13.98 8.14
N ALA A 165 -12.00 -14.80 8.39
CA ALA A 165 -10.71 -14.27 8.82
C ALA A 165 -10.12 -13.38 7.70
N GLU A 166 -9.54 -12.24 8.06
CA GLU A 166 -9.03 -11.28 7.07
C GLU A 166 -8.06 -11.92 6.05
N PRO A 167 -7.07 -12.78 6.43
CA PRO A 167 -6.23 -13.45 5.43
C PRO A 167 -7.02 -14.35 4.48
N GLU A 168 -8.04 -15.06 4.98
CA GLU A 168 -8.92 -15.89 4.14
C GLU A 168 -9.72 -15.04 3.16
N PHE A 169 -10.19 -13.87 3.60
CA PHE A 169 -10.90 -12.92 2.75
C PHE A 169 -10.01 -12.48 1.57
N PHE A 170 -8.76 -12.08 1.82
CA PHE A 170 -7.83 -11.68 0.76
C PHE A 170 -7.44 -12.83 -0.17
N ASN A 171 -7.18 -14.03 0.37
CA ASN A 171 -6.91 -15.21 -0.43
C ASN A 171 -8.09 -15.52 -1.38
N THR A 172 -9.32 -15.46 -0.85
CA THR A 172 -10.53 -15.72 -1.65
C THR A 172 -10.78 -14.60 -2.67
N LEU A 173 -10.56 -13.34 -2.32
CA LEU A 173 -10.67 -12.22 -3.24
C LEU A 173 -9.71 -12.38 -4.42
N ALA A 174 -8.45 -12.69 -4.13
CA ALA A 174 -7.44 -12.94 -5.15
C ALA A 174 -7.78 -14.14 -6.04
N GLN A 175 -8.27 -15.23 -5.46
CA GLN A 175 -8.72 -16.40 -6.20
C GLN A 175 -9.88 -16.07 -7.16
N ARG A 176 -10.85 -15.25 -6.72
CA ARG A 176 -12.03 -14.89 -7.51
C ARG A 176 -11.72 -13.91 -8.63
N THR A 177 -10.77 -12.99 -8.44
CA THR A 177 -10.57 -11.84 -9.34
C THR A 177 -9.23 -11.84 -10.05
N GLY A 178 -8.24 -12.60 -9.56
CA GLY A 178 -6.86 -12.52 -10.04
C GLY A 178 -6.11 -11.28 -9.59
N CYS A 179 -6.64 -10.49 -8.64
CA CYS A 179 -5.91 -9.38 -8.05
C CYS A 179 -4.76 -9.86 -7.17
N GLY A 180 -3.77 -9.00 -6.93
CA GLY A 180 -2.75 -9.21 -5.92
C GLY A 180 -3.12 -8.61 -4.57
N LEU A 181 -2.29 -8.89 -3.58
CA LEU A 181 -2.27 -8.22 -2.29
C LEU A 181 -1.08 -7.25 -2.25
N LEU A 182 -1.34 -6.00 -1.88
CA LEU A 182 -0.35 -5.12 -1.31
C LEU A 182 -0.38 -5.37 0.20
N LEU A 183 0.70 -5.92 0.71
CA LEU A 183 0.83 -6.28 2.12
C LEU A 183 1.43 -5.11 2.90
N ASP A 184 0.61 -4.34 3.60
CA ASP A 184 1.12 -3.38 4.56
C ASP A 184 1.34 -4.05 5.91
N VAL A 185 2.61 -4.20 6.29
CA VAL A 185 2.98 -4.84 7.56
C VAL A 185 2.91 -3.87 8.74
N ASN A 186 2.94 -2.54 8.50
CA ASN A 186 2.70 -1.54 9.52
C ASN A 186 1.25 -1.60 10.00
N ASN A 187 0.29 -1.68 9.08
CA ASN A 187 -1.12 -1.79 9.38
C ASN A 187 -1.45 -3.01 10.25
N LEU A 188 -0.80 -4.14 9.99
CA LEU A 188 -0.95 -5.33 10.82
C LEU A 188 -0.47 -5.12 12.26
N VAL A 189 0.65 -4.43 12.43
CA VAL A 189 1.20 -4.11 13.75
C VAL A 189 0.31 -3.09 14.46
N VAL A 190 -0.12 -2.04 13.78
CA VAL A 190 -1.03 -1.01 14.34
C VAL A 190 -2.32 -1.63 14.82
N ASN A 191 -2.94 -2.52 14.03
CA ASN A 191 -4.16 -3.22 14.41
C ASN A 191 -3.96 -4.03 15.70
N ALA A 192 -2.88 -4.81 15.80
CA ALA A 192 -2.63 -5.64 16.96
C ALA A 192 -2.30 -4.82 18.22
N LEU A 193 -1.60 -3.67 18.09
CA LEU A 193 -1.37 -2.74 19.19
C LEU A 193 -2.67 -2.13 19.70
N ASN A 194 -3.57 -1.73 18.78
CA ASN A 194 -4.88 -1.19 19.13
C ASN A 194 -5.82 -2.26 19.74
N ASP A 195 -5.59 -3.53 19.45
CA ASP A 195 -6.25 -4.66 20.11
C ASP A 195 -5.66 -4.97 21.51
N GLY A 196 -4.71 -4.18 21.98
CA GLY A 196 -4.13 -4.25 23.33
C GLY A 196 -2.91 -5.16 23.46
N ALA A 197 -2.31 -5.62 22.37
CA ALA A 197 -1.04 -6.33 22.40
C ALA A 197 0.11 -5.37 22.74
N ASP A 198 1.15 -5.89 23.40
CA ASP A 198 2.45 -5.21 23.45
C ASP A 198 3.19 -5.36 22.11
N GLU A 199 4.34 -4.71 21.95
CA GLU A 199 5.10 -4.73 20.69
C GLU A 199 5.46 -6.16 20.22
N ASP A 200 5.89 -7.03 21.16
CA ASP A 200 6.25 -8.41 20.84
C ASP A 200 5.00 -9.23 20.44
N GLY A 201 3.90 -9.04 21.15
CA GLY A 201 2.61 -9.64 20.85
C GLY A 201 2.05 -9.19 19.51
N ALA A 202 2.18 -7.90 19.19
CA ALA A 202 1.74 -7.31 17.93
C ALA A 202 2.54 -7.87 16.76
N ALA A 203 3.88 -7.91 16.88
CA ALA A 203 4.72 -8.54 15.87
C ALA A 203 4.38 -10.02 15.67
N ALA A 204 4.14 -10.76 16.77
CA ALA A 204 3.75 -12.17 16.68
C ALA A 204 2.38 -12.37 16.03
N ALA A 205 1.40 -11.51 16.30
CA ALA A 205 0.09 -11.54 15.66
C ALA A 205 0.18 -11.25 14.16
N ALA A 206 0.92 -10.21 13.79
CA ALA A 206 1.17 -9.85 12.40
C ALA A 206 1.92 -10.96 11.63
N CYS A 207 2.90 -11.62 12.24
CA CYS A 207 3.56 -12.77 11.62
C CYS A 207 2.59 -13.93 11.36
N ARG A 208 1.68 -14.23 12.30
CA ARG A 208 0.65 -15.26 12.07
C ARG A 208 -0.31 -14.89 10.94
N TRP A 209 -0.65 -13.61 10.82
CA TRP A 209 -1.45 -13.11 9.70
C TRP A 209 -0.71 -13.34 8.37
N VAL A 210 0.58 -12.98 8.30
CA VAL A 210 1.44 -13.23 7.13
C VAL A 210 1.51 -14.73 6.82
N ASP A 211 1.59 -15.61 7.83
CA ASP A 211 1.62 -17.07 7.63
C ASP A 211 0.34 -17.63 7.02
N ALA A 212 -0.80 -16.97 7.22
CA ALA A 212 -2.08 -17.40 6.69
C ALA A 212 -2.37 -16.92 5.24
N ILE A 213 -1.57 -16.00 4.71
CA ILE A 213 -1.70 -15.51 3.33
C ILE A 213 -1.05 -16.50 2.34
N ASP A 214 -1.68 -16.68 1.19
CA ASP A 214 -1.04 -17.35 0.04
C ASP A 214 0.12 -16.48 -0.47
N ALA A 215 1.32 -17.02 -0.42
CA ALA A 215 2.52 -16.31 -0.87
C ALA A 215 2.45 -15.85 -2.35
N GLY A 216 1.66 -16.54 -3.16
CA GLY A 216 1.52 -16.26 -4.59
C GLY A 216 0.78 -14.95 -4.89
N ILE A 217 -0.06 -14.46 -3.96
CA ILE A 217 -0.85 -13.25 -4.19
C ILE A 217 -0.12 -11.96 -3.80
N VAL A 218 0.93 -12.03 -2.95
CA VAL A 218 1.63 -10.83 -2.46
C VAL A 218 2.51 -10.25 -3.57
N GLY A 219 2.15 -9.09 -4.07
CA GLY A 219 2.83 -8.40 -5.16
C GLY A 219 3.72 -7.24 -4.72
N GLU A 220 3.45 -6.66 -3.55
CA GLU A 220 4.19 -5.54 -2.96
C GLU A 220 4.08 -5.57 -1.43
N ILE A 221 5.05 -4.99 -0.73
CA ILE A 221 5.04 -4.82 0.73
C ILE A 221 5.22 -3.33 1.05
N HIS A 222 4.39 -2.78 1.93
CA HIS A 222 4.57 -1.45 2.51
C HIS A 222 5.18 -1.53 3.90
N LEU A 223 6.08 -0.60 4.19
CA LEU A 223 6.73 -0.35 5.47
C LEU A 223 6.54 1.11 5.84
N ALA A 224 5.99 1.37 7.00
CA ALA A 224 5.81 2.72 7.51
C ALA A 224 6.13 2.81 9.01
N GLY A 225 6.17 4.03 9.53
CA GLY A 225 6.13 4.28 10.95
C GLY A 225 4.73 4.66 11.38
N TYR A 226 4.42 4.47 12.66
CA TYR A 226 3.16 4.84 13.28
C TYR A 226 3.38 5.81 14.44
N LYS A 227 2.31 6.45 14.90
CA LYS A 227 2.33 7.36 16.05
C LYS A 227 1.58 6.73 17.22
N ASP A 228 2.26 6.54 18.34
CA ASP A 228 1.62 6.21 19.60
C ASP A 228 1.08 7.51 20.23
N ALA A 229 -0.26 7.64 20.31
CA ALA A 229 -0.94 8.76 20.93
C ALA A 229 -1.40 8.46 22.36
N GLY A 230 -0.98 7.32 22.93
CA GLY A 230 -1.30 6.87 24.29
C GLY A 230 -2.56 6.01 24.34
N ASP A 231 -3.70 6.57 24.01
CA ASP A 231 -4.98 5.82 23.99
C ASP A 231 -5.21 5.04 22.70
N ILE A 232 -4.51 5.39 21.63
CA ILE A 232 -4.61 4.80 20.32
C ILE A 232 -3.28 4.92 19.56
N VAL A 233 -2.94 3.91 18.80
CA VAL A 233 -1.84 3.95 17.83
C VAL A 233 -2.40 4.35 16.48
N VAL A 234 -1.84 5.41 15.89
CA VAL A 234 -2.31 5.99 14.64
C VAL A 234 -1.34 5.65 13.52
N ASP A 235 -1.88 5.10 12.47
CA ASP A 235 -1.20 4.83 11.21
C ASP A 235 -1.09 6.15 10.42
N ASP A 236 -0.10 6.98 10.75
CA ASP A 236 0.06 8.33 10.19
C ASP A 236 1.28 8.47 9.27
N HIS A 237 2.09 7.43 9.16
CA HIS A 237 3.30 7.38 8.34
C HIS A 237 4.21 8.60 8.55
N SER A 238 4.39 9.01 9.82
CA SER A 238 5.11 10.24 10.18
C SER A 238 6.51 10.02 10.73
N SER A 239 6.93 8.77 10.87
CA SER A 239 8.17 8.43 11.57
C SER A 239 8.95 7.32 10.86
N ARG A 240 10.17 7.05 11.35
CA ARG A 240 10.93 5.86 10.94
C ARG A 240 10.16 4.59 11.27
N VAL A 241 10.39 3.56 10.46
CA VAL A 241 9.80 2.24 10.67
C VAL A 241 10.18 1.68 12.04
N HIS A 242 9.19 1.26 12.82
CA HIS A 242 9.35 0.79 14.19
C HIS A 242 9.90 -0.64 14.27
N ALA A 243 10.46 -1.01 15.43
CA ALA A 243 11.08 -2.31 15.64
C ALA A 243 10.15 -3.52 15.36
N PRO A 244 8.89 -3.54 15.84
CA PRO A 244 7.97 -4.64 15.54
C PRO A 244 7.65 -4.75 14.04
N VAL A 245 7.54 -3.64 13.31
CA VAL A 245 7.32 -3.64 11.85
C VAL A 245 8.51 -4.27 11.14
N TRP A 246 9.74 -3.94 11.53
CA TRP A 246 10.95 -4.58 11.01
C TRP A 246 11.00 -6.08 11.30
N GLN A 247 10.49 -6.52 12.44
CA GLN A 247 10.41 -7.94 12.77
C GLN A 247 9.45 -8.67 11.83
N VAL A 248 8.26 -8.11 11.60
CA VAL A 248 7.27 -8.66 10.66
C VAL A 248 7.81 -8.66 9.23
N TYR A 249 8.50 -7.60 8.81
CA TYR A 249 9.12 -7.54 7.49
C TYR A 249 10.16 -8.66 7.28
N ARG A 250 11.05 -8.90 8.25
CA ARG A 250 11.98 -10.03 8.19
C ARG A 250 11.27 -11.36 8.00
N HIS A 251 10.19 -11.58 8.77
CA HIS A 251 9.38 -12.78 8.67
C HIS A 251 8.71 -12.89 7.29
N ALA A 252 8.13 -11.80 6.80
CA ALA A 252 7.50 -11.74 5.48
C ALA A 252 8.52 -12.09 4.36
N ILE A 253 9.72 -11.50 4.37
CA ILE A 253 10.75 -11.81 3.38
C ILE A 253 11.22 -13.26 3.49
N ALA A 254 11.39 -13.80 4.69
CA ALA A 254 11.78 -15.21 4.86
C ALA A 254 10.75 -16.16 4.25
N ARG A 255 9.47 -15.87 4.39
CA ARG A 255 8.36 -16.68 3.90
C ARG A 255 8.04 -16.47 2.42
N LEU A 256 8.02 -15.21 1.98
CA LEU A 256 7.55 -14.81 0.66
C LEU A 256 8.68 -14.70 -0.38
N GLY A 257 9.94 -14.65 0.05
CA GLY A 257 11.06 -14.25 -0.78
C GLY A 257 11.08 -12.73 -1.00
N ALA A 258 12.03 -12.25 -1.82
CA ALA A 258 12.09 -10.85 -2.19
C ALA A 258 10.80 -10.40 -2.86
N ARG A 259 10.26 -9.29 -2.41
CA ARG A 259 9.11 -8.60 -3.00
C ARG A 259 9.46 -7.13 -3.20
N PRO A 260 8.89 -6.44 -4.21
CA PRO A 260 8.92 -4.98 -4.23
C PRO A 260 8.46 -4.45 -2.89
N THR A 261 9.26 -3.57 -2.29
CA THR A 261 9.01 -3.04 -0.94
C THR A 261 9.06 -1.53 -0.98
N LEU A 262 8.02 -0.87 -0.53
CA LEU A 262 7.96 0.58 -0.37
C LEU A 262 8.29 0.97 1.07
N VAL A 263 9.13 1.98 1.27
CA VAL A 263 9.14 2.75 2.51
C VAL A 263 8.21 3.94 2.30
N GLU A 264 7.08 3.90 2.97
CA GLU A 264 6.06 4.93 2.89
C GLU A 264 6.23 5.94 4.01
N TRP A 265 6.17 7.22 3.64
CA TRP A 265 6.26 8.35 4.58
C TRP A 265 5.41 9.48 4.03
N ASP A 266 4.30 9.81 4.70
CA ASP A 266 3.26 10.68 4.16
C ASP A 266 3.09 11.99 4.90
N THR A 267 3.31 11.99 6.20
CA THR A 267 3.21 13.17 7.06
C THR A 267 4.56 13.43 7.74
N ASP A 268 4.77 14.66 8.21
CA ASP A 268 6.04 15.07 8.82
C ASP A 268 7.28 14.59 8.01
N LEU A 269 7.22 14.82 6.69
CA LEU A 269 8.22 14.33 5.74
C LEU A 269 9.65 14.70 6.16
N PRO A 270 10.56 13.73 6.28
CA PRO A 270 11.92 13.96 6.71
C PRO A 270 12.78 14.57 5.59
N GLU A 271 14.03 14.87 5.89
CA GLU A 271 15.03 15.08 4.85
C GLU A 271 15.16 13.83 3.97
N LEU A 272 15.37 14.02 2.67
CA LEU A 272 15.48 12.91 1.71
C LEU A 272 16.52 11.85 2.12
N ALA A 273 17.63 12.26 2.73
CA ALA A 273 18.65 11.34 3.20
C ALA A 273 18.12 10.34 4.23
N VAL A 274 17.23 10.77 5.12
CA VAL A 274 16.60 9.91 6.15
C VAL A 274 15.67 8.88 5.51
N LEU A 275 14.87 9.28 4.52
CA LEU A 275 14.01 8.36 3.77
C LEU A 275 14.84 7.31 3.02
N LEU A 276 15.95 7.73 2.39
CA LEU A 276 16.84 6.81 1.68
C LEU A 276 17.62 5.88 2.62
N GLU A 277 17.91 6.29 3.87
CA GLU A 277 18.45 5.41 4.90
C GLU A 277 17.47 4.27 5.26
N GLU A 278 16.17 4.57 5.43
CA GLU A 278 15.16 3.53 5.70
C GLU A 278 15.01 2.58 4.49
N ALA A 279 15.04 3.12 3.27
CA ALA A 279 15.01 2.30 2.06
C ALA A 279 16.24 1.37 1.97
N ALA A 280 17.43 1.89 2.26
CA ALA A 280 18.65 1.09 2.29
C ALA A 280 18.62 0.01 3.38
N LYS A 281 17.98 0.32 4.52
CA LYS A 281 17.78 -0.66 5.60
C LYS A 281 16.83 -1.79 5.18
N ALA A 282 15.75 -1.48 4.47
CA ALA A 282 14.84 -2.51 3.93
C ALA A 282 15.57 -3.43 2.96
N GLU A 283 16.39 -2.88 2.06
CA GLU A 283 17.22 -3.66 1.13
C GLU A 283 18.22 -4.56 1.89
N ALA A 284 18.89 -4.00 2.90
CA ALA A 284 19.85 -4.77 3.72
C ALA A 284 19.18 -5.92 4.49
N VAL A 285 17.97 -5.69 5.03
CA VAL A 285 17.19 -6.73 5.71
C VAL A 285 16.81 -7.83 4.73
N CYS A 286 16.33 -7.48 3.53
CA CYS A 286 15.99 -8.45 2.49
C CYS A 286 17.21 -9.30 2.09
N ALA A 287 18.35 -8.65 1.83
CA ALA A 287 19.59 -9.34 1.48
C ALA A 287 20.06 -10.29 2.60
N ALA A 288 20.05 -9.84 3.85
CA ALA A 288 20.47 -10.64 5.00
C ALA A 288 19.58 -11.88 5.21
N VAL A 289 18.26 -11.74 5.07
CA VAL A 289 17.30 -12.85 5.22
C VAL A 289 17.48 -13.89 4.11
N LEU A 290 17.73 -13.44 2.89
CA LEU A 290 17.87 -14.34 1.73
C LEU A 290 19.30 -14.88 1.52
N GLY A 291 20.24 -14.51 2.39
CA GLY A 291 21.63 -14.98 2.31
C GLY A 291 22.39 -14.46 1.08
N LYS A 292 22.08 -13.24 0.66
CA LYS A 292 22.66 -12.57 -0.52
C LYS A 292 23.62 -11.46 -0.15
#